data_bbd3e1def44247328c9a8366a816477b
#
_entry.id   bbd3e1def44247328c9a8366a816477b
#
_cell.length_a   1.000
_cell.length_b   1.000
_cell.length_c   1.000
_cell.angle_alpha   90.00
_cell.angle_beta   90.00
_cell.angle_gamma   90.00
#
_symmetry.space_group_name_H-M   'P 1'
#
loop_
_entity.id
_entity.type
_entity.pdbx_description
1 polymer ?
#
loop_
_entity_poly.entity_id
_entity_poly.type
_entity_poly.pdbx_seq_one_letter_code
_entity_poly.pdbx_strand_id
1 'polypeptide(L)'
;EQGYAFLREAIAKNDFQSRGAGISADEVFVSDGAKCDSGNFQEIFGDGIKIAVPDPVYPVYVDTNVMAGRTGESVNDRYEGFVYLDSTPENGYVPSIPDEKVDLIYLCFPNNPTGATATREQLTAWVSYAKECGALILFDAAYVGFVRDESLPQSIFEIDGAKDVAVEFRSFSKNGGFTGTRCAYTVVPKGLKAVDAAGNEHSVHALWNRRHCTKFNGVSYPVQKAAEALYSDAGKAEVKALTDFYLENAKIVRSAIEALGLPCIGGDNSPYIWINVERSSWDFFDTLLNEAGVVCTPGAGFGTCGEGHIRISAFNSRENVVEAMERIKTALSENGSLAGA
;
A
#
# COMPACT_ATOMS: atom_id res chain seq x y z
N GLU A 1 1.77 17.03 -18.89
CA GLU A 1 1.73 17.10 -17.42
C GLU A 1 1.04 15.84 -16.84
N GLN A 2 -0.08 15.38 -17.44
CA GLN A 2 -0.81 14.17 -17.01
C GLN A 2 -0.12 12.86 -17.42
N GLY A 3 0.90 12.90 -18.23
CA GLY A 3 1.54 11.77 -18.88
C GLY A 3 1.21 11.67 -20.37
N TYR A 4 2.09 11.03 -21.10
CA TYR A 4 1.92 10.83 -22.54
C TYR A 4 0.82 9.79 -22.83
N ALA A 5 0.10 10.00 -23.93
CA ALA A 5 -1.02 9.16 -24.32
C ALA A 5 -0.64 7.68 -24.44
N PHE A 6 0.51 7.36 -25.01
CA PHE A 6 0.98 5.99 -25.18
C PHE A 6 1.05 5.20 -23.86
N LEU A 7 1.54 5.83 -22.78
CA LEU A 7 1.62 5.17 -21.47
C LEU A 7 0.25 5.08 -20.81
N ARG A 8 -0.53 6.16 -20.84
CA ARG A 8 -1.86 6.20 -20.24
C ARG A 8 -2.82 5.19 -20.89
N GLU A 9 -2.75 5.03 -22.21
CA GLU A 9 -3.49 4.02 -22.98
C GLU A 9 -3.03 2.59 -22.63
N ALA A 10 -1.70 2.37 -22.50
CA ALA A 10 -1.15 1.08 -22.10
C ALA A 10 -1.60 0.69 -20.68
N ILE A 11 -1.57 1.62 -19.74
CA ILE A 11 -2.06 1.44 -18.36
C ILE A 11 -3.56 1.09 -18.38
N ALA A 12 -4.39 1.93 -18.99
CA ALA A 12 -5.83 1.73 -19.02
C ALA A 12 -6.20 0.35 -19.60
N LYS A 13 -5.56 -0.05 -20.70
CA LYS A 13 -5.78 -1.33 -21.37
C LYS A 13 -5.36 -2.52 -20.52
N ASN A 14 -4.13 -2.49 -19.98
CA ASN A 14 -3.52 -3.69 -19.39
C ASN A 14 -3.86 -3.87 -17.91
N ASP A 15 -3.94 -2.78 -17.14
CA ASP A 15 -4.15 -2.88 -15.69
C ASP A 15 -5.63 -2.85 -15.28
N PHE A 16 -6.51 -2.34 -16.16
CA PHE A 16 -7.93 -2.15 -15.85
C PHE A 16 -8.86 -2.84 -16.84
N GLN A 17 -8.85 -2.46 -18.12
CA GLN A 17 -9.82 -2.97 -19.09
C GLN A 17 -9.69 -4.48 -19.31
N SER A 18 -8.47 -5.03 -19.29
CA SER A 18 -8.21 -6.48 -19.35
C SER A 18 -8.83 -7.25 -18.19
N ARG A 19 -9.20 -6.57 -17.10
CA ARG A 19 -9.84 -7.12 -15.90
C ARG A 19 -11.31 -6.73 -15.77
N GLY A 20 -11.89 -6.12 -16.80
CA GLY A 20 -13.29 -5.70 -16.82
C GLY A 20 -13.55 -4.34 -16.13
N ALA A 21 -12.52 -3.68 -15.60
CA ALA A 21 -12.66 -2.34 -15.02
C ALA A 21 -12.64 -1.28 -16.14
N GLY A 22 -13.73 -0.55 -16.32
CA GLY A 22 -13.92 0.41 -17.40
C GLY A 22 -13.21 1.74 -17.16
N ILE A 23 -11.89 1.74 -17.04
CA ILE A 23 -11.05 2.94 -16.89
C ILE A 23 -10.55 3.38 -18.26
N SER A 24 -10.63 4.67 -18.56
CA SER A 24 -10.12 5.29 -19.78
C SER A 24 -8.78 6.00 -19.56
N ALA A 25 -8.00 6.18 -20.61
CA ALA A 25 -6.65 6.78 -20.54
C ALA A 25 -6.64 8.20 -19.93
N ASP A 26 -7.71 8.95 -20.07
CA ASP A 26 -7.85 10.30 -19.53
C ASP A 26 -8.31 10.35 -18.06
N GLU A 27 -8.52 9.18 -17.44
CA GLU A 27 -8.68 9.01 -15.99
C GLU A 27 -7.35 8.67 -15.31
N VAL A 28 -6.26 8.48 -16.07
CA VAL A 28 -4.92 8.12 -15.60
C VAL A 28 -4.01 9.35 -15.56
N PHE A 29 -3.36 9.58 -14.43
CA PHE A 29 -2.38 10.65 -14.19
C PHE A 29 -1.03 10.06 -13.83
N VAL A 30 -0.06 10.17 -14.72
CA VAL A 30 1.29 9.65 -14.51
C VAL A 30 2.08 10.57 -13.59
N SER A 31 2.76 9.99 -12.61
CA SER A 31 3.52 10.71 -11.58
C SER A 31 4.90 10.10 -11.33
N ASP A 32 5.67 10.71 -10.46
CA ASP A 32 7.00 10.26 -10.06
C ASP A 32 7.02 9.32 -8.84
N GLY A 33 5.86 8.95 -8.30
CA GLY A 33 5.77 8.00 -7.19
C GLY A 33 4.41 7.98 -6.49
N ALA A 34 3.90 6.80 -6.16
CA ALA A 34 2.66 6.64 -5.40
C ALA A 34 2.73 7.31 -4.02
N LYS A 35 3.95 7.41 -3.42
CA LYS A 35 4.17 8.19 -2.19
C LYS A 35 3.82 9.67 -2.39
N CYS A 36 4.31 10.27 -3.46
CA CYS A 36 4.01 11.66 -3.81
C CYS A 36 2.52 11.83 -4.08
N ASP A 37 1.92 10.90 -4.82
CA ASP A 37 0.49 10.97 -5.14
C ASP A 37 -0.37 10.90 -3.88
N SER A 38 -0.16 9.90 -3.02
CA SER A 38 -0.94 9.74 -1.78
C SER A 38 -0.80 10.93 -0.83
N GLY A 39 0.41 11.49 -0.72
CA GLY A 39 0.68 12.68 0.07
C GLY A 39 0.10 13.97 -0.51
N ASN A 40 0.12 14.09 -1.84
CA ASN A 40 -0.36 15.27 -2.55
C ASN A 40 -1.88 15.26 -2.77
N PHE A 41 -2.49 14.08 -2.86
CA PHE A 41 -3.92 13.97 -3.17
C PHE A 41 -4.79 14.62 -2.09
N GLN A 42 -4.39 14.51 -0.85
CA GLN A 42 -5.09 15.10 0.27
C GLN A 42 -5.17 16.65 0.22
N GLU A 43 -4.32 17.31 -0.59
CA GLU A 43 -4.33 18.78 -0.72
C GLU A 43 -5.60 19.35 -1.41
N ILE A 44 -6.38 18.48 -2.09
CA ILE A 44 -7.64 18.91 -2.74
C ILE A 44 -8.83 18.96 -1.77
N PHE A 45 -8.65 18.49 -0.52
CA PHE A 45 -9.69 18.53 0.50
C PHE A 45 -9.52 19.72 1.45
N GLY A 46 -10.63 20.17 2.01
CA GLY A 46 -10.65 21.21 3.03
C GLY A 46 -10.15 20.73 4.39
N ASP A 47 -10.10 21.66 5.34
CA ASP A 47 -9.82 21.36 6.73
C ASP A 47 -11.05 20.74 7.42
N GLY A 48 -10.84 20.02 8.52
CA GLY A 48 -11.92 19.45 9.32
C GLY A 48 -12.57 18.19 8.74
N ILE A 49 -11.97 17.58 7.71
CA ILE A 49 -12.40 16.26 7.24
C ILE A 49 -11.99 15.18 8.24
N LYS A 50 -12.84 14.17 8.41
CA LYS A 50 -12.59 13.00 9.25
C LYS A 50 -11.93 11.91 8.43
N ILE A 51 -10.77 11.45 8.86
CA ILE A 51 -9.91 10.56 8.07
C ILE A 51 -9.80 9.21 8.79
N ALA A 52 -10.10 8.12 8.07
CA ALA A 52 -9.85 6.75 8.55
C ALA A 52 -8.55 6.20 7.97
N VAL A 53 -7.72 5.62 8.85
CA VAL A 53 -6.47 4.93 8.46
C VAL A 53 -6.37 3.59 9.16
N PRO A 54 -5.90 2.52 8.49
CA PRO A 54 -5.56 1.27 9.17
C PRO A 54 -4.42 1.47 10.19
N ASP A 55 -4.36 0.63 11.20
CA ASP A 55 -3.25 0.54 12.14
C ASP A 55 -2.93 -0.95 12.38
N PRO A 56 -1.76 -1.48 11.97
CA PRO A 56 -0.61 -0.78 11.39
C PRO A 56 -0.83 -0.36 9.93
N VAL A 57 -0.13 0.71 9.50
CA VAL A 57 -0.27 1.28 8.17
C VAL A 57 1.05 1.86 7.64
N TYR A 58 1.13 2.09 6.35
CA TYR A 58 2.22 2.85 5.75
C TYR A 58 2.25 4.28 6.31
N PRO A 59 3.31 4.71 7.03
CA PRO A 59 3.31 5.94 7.83
C PRO A 59 2.99 7.22 7.04
N VAL A 60 3.26 7.22 5.74
CA VAL A 60 3.07 8.40 4.88
C VAL A 60 1.62 8.90 4.89
N TYR A 61 0.63 8.03 5.07
CA TYR A 61 -0.77 8.47 5.13
C TYR A 61 -1.05 9.31 6.39
N VAL A 62 -0.46 8.93 7.51
CA VAL A 62 -0.53 9.70 8.74
C VAL A 62 0.31 10.97 8.63
N ASP A 63 1.61 10.83 8.31
CA ASP A 63 2.59 11.92 8.28
C ASP A 63 2.16 13.08 7.37
N THR A 64 1.64 12.79 6.20
CA THR A 64 1.23 13.83 5.24
C THR A 64 0.00 14.62 5.71
N ASN A 65 -0.91 13.99 6.45
CA ASN A 65 -2.03 14.68 7.07
C ASN A 65 -1.61 15.48 8.32
N VAL A 66 -0.62 14.99 9.08
CA VAL A 66 0.03 15.76 10.17
C VAL A 66 0.67 17.01 9.60
N MET A 67 1.47 16.87 8.53
CA MET A 67 2.09 18.01 7.84
C MET A 67 1.07 19.03 7.30
N ALA A 68 -0.13 18.59 6.95
CA ALA A 68 -1.22 19.43 6.51
C ALA A 68 -2.00 20.08 7.66
N GLY A 69 -1.67 19.78 8.93
CA GLY A 69 -2.33 20.35 10.11
C GLY A 69 -3.74 19.82 10.38
N ARG A 70 -4.08 18.62 9.88
CA ARG A 70 -5.45 18.06 9.97
C ARG A 70 -5.68 17.13 11.15
N THR A 71 -4.65 16.83 11.95
CA THR A 71 -4.68 15.67 12.85
C THR A 71 -4.87 16.01 14.33
N GLY A 72 -4.79 17.28 14.72
CA GLY A 72 -4.86 17.65 16.13
C GLY A 72 -3.63 17.18 16.94
N GLU A 73 -3.83 17.03 18.23
CA GLU A 73 -2.78 16.59 19.15
C GLU A 73 -2.57 15.06 19.09
N SER A 74 -1.37 14.63 19.46
CA SER A 74 -1.06 13.20 19.61
C SER A 74 -1.29 12.79 21.07
N VAL A 75 -2.13 11.79 21.26
CA VAL A 75 -2.45 11.20 22.58
C VAL A 75 -2.26 9.69 22.52
N ASN A 76 -1.39 9.13 23.36
CA ASN A 76 -1.06 7.71 23.38
C ASN A 76 -0.62 7.18 22.00
N ASP A 77 0.27 7.91 21.35
CA ASP A 77 0.84 7.61 20.02
C ASP A 77 -0.19 7.58 18.85
N ARG A 78 -1.39 8.13 19.06
CA ARG A 78 -2.43 8.33 18.05
C ARG A 78 -2.86 9.79 17.99
N TYR A 79 -3.11 10.30 16.79
CA TYR A 79 -3.62 11.64 16.59
C TYR A 79 -5.15 11.67 16.67
N GLU A 80 -5.70 12.65 17.39
CA GLU A 80 -7.15 12.77 17.64
C GLU A 80 -8.00 12.95 16.39
N GLY A 81 -7.42 13.52 15.32
CA GLY A 81 -8.11 13.77 14.05
C GLY A 81 -8.29 12.54 13.16
N PHE A 82 -7.77 11.37 13.55
CA PHE A 82 -7.95 10.12 12.82
C PHE A 82 -8.93 9.16 13.49
N VAL A 83 -9.65 8.41 12.67
CA VAL A 83 -10.30 7.16 13.03
C VAL A 83 -9.34 6.03 12.71
N TYR A 84 -8.71 5.44 13.70
CA TYR A 84 -7.81 4.32 13.51
C TYR A 84 -8.59 3.03 13.37
N LEU A 85 -8.28 2.27 12.34
CA LEU A 85 -8.92 1.00 12.01
C LEU A 85 -7.97 -0.14 12.40
N ASP A 86 -8.09 -0.63 13.63
CA ASP A 86 -7.20 -1.64 14.17
C ASP A 86 -7.19 -2.90 13.29
N SER A 87 -6.00 -3.27 12.80
CA SER A 87 -5.76 -4.42 11.96
C SER A 87 -4.87 -5.40 12.70
N THR A 88 -5.49 -6.40 13.31
CA THR A 88 -4.90 -7.31 14.28
C THR A 88 -5.01 -8.76 13.82
N PRO A 89 -4.39 -9.74 14.51
CA PRO A 89 -4.56 -11.15 14.21
C PRO A 89 -6.02 -11.61 14.16
N GLU A 90 -6.87 -11.05 15.04
CA GLU A 90 -8.28 -11.43 15.18
C GLU A 90 -9.11 -11.12 13.94
N ASN A 91 -8.77 -10.08 13.19
CA ASN A 91 -9.44 -9.73 11.92
C ASN A 91 -8.60 -10.06 10.68
N GLY A 92 -7.53 -10.88 10.84
CA GLY A 92 -6.63 -11.25 9.75
C GLY A 92 -5.85 -10.07 9.18
N TYR A 93 -5.63 -9.03 9.96
CA TYR A 93 -4.99 -7.76 9.57
C TYR A 93 -5.69 -7.02 8.43
N VAL A 94 -6.98 -7.26 8.26
CA VAL A 94 -7.85 -6.48 7.36
C VAL A 94 -8.77 -5.62 8.22
N PRO A 95 -8.73 -4.28 8.08
CA PRO A 95 -9.47 -3.40 8.95
C PRO A 95 -10.98 -3.60 8.81
N SER A 96 -11.69 -3.51 9.93
CA SER A 96 -13.15 -3.50 9.97
C SER A 96 -13.70 -2.11 9.63
N ILE A 97 -14.90 -2.07 9.07
CA ILE A 97 -15.62 -0.82 8.81
C ILE A 97 -15.95 -0.15 10.14
N PRO A 98 -15.66 1.16 10.30
CA PRO A 98 -15.96 1.87 11.54
C PRO A 98 -17.48 2.11 11.71
N ASP A 99 -17.92 2.23 12.97
CA ASP A 99 -19.32 2.55 13.29
C ASP A 99 -19.67 4.03 13.03
N GLU A 100 -18.66 4.89 12.95
CA GLU A 100 -18.83 6.34 12.74
C GLU A 100 -18.58 6.75 11.29
N LYS A 101 -19.19 7.83 10.86
CA LYS A 101 -18.97 8.38 9.51
C LYS A 101 -17.61 9.04 9.39
N VAL A 102 -16.96 8.81 8.26
CA VAL A 102 -15.70 9.45 7.87
C VAL A 102 -15.82 10.05 6.48
N ASP A 103 -14.92 10.96 6.13
CA ASP A 103 -14.90 11.63 4.83
C ASP A 103 -13.85 11.04 3.88
N LEU A 104 -12.73 10.55 4.44
CA LEU A 104 -11.61 10.00 3.67
C LEU A 104 -11.15 8.69 4.30
N ILE A 105 -10.90 7.68 3.47
CA ILE A 105 -10.50 6.33 3.90
C ILE A 105 -9.24 5.93 3.16
N TYR A 106 -8.15 5.66 3.88
CA TYR A 106 -6.96 5.05 3.29
C TYR A 106 -7.07 3.52 3.38
N LEU A 107 -6.89 2.84 2.26
CA LEU A 107 -6.78 1.38 2.20
C LEU A 107 -5.56 1.01 1.36
N CYS A 108 -4.77 0.03 1.80
CA CYS A 108 -3.61 -0.47 1.06
C CYS A 108 -3.70 -2.00 0.94
N PHE A 109 -3.83 -2.51 -0.29
CA PHE A 109 -3.87 -3.96 -0.52
C PHE A 109 -3.15 -4.34 -1.84
N PRO A 110 -2.22 -5.31 -1.77
CA PRO A 110 -1.64 -5.93 -0.56
C PRO A 110 -1.03 -4.89 0.38
N ASN A 111 -1.22 -5.12 1.69
CA ASN A 111 -0.87 -4.10 2.69
C ASN A 111 0.64 -4.01 2.94
N ASN A 112 1.11 -2.81 3.12
CA ASN A 112 2.38 -2.49 3.78
C ASN A 112 2.04 -1.92 5.18
N PRO A 113 2.37 -2.60 6.30
CA PRO A 113 3.46 -3.58 6.44
C PRO A 113 3.08 -5.06 6.41
N THR A 114 1.80 -5.43 6.60
CA THR A 114 1.39 -6.77 7.00
C THR A 114 1.42 -7.81 5.85
N GLY A 115 1.36 -7.36 4.61
CA GLY A 115 1.20 -8.25 3.46
C GLY A 115 -0.21 -8.80 3.29
N ALA A 116 -1.17 -8.41 4.15
CA ALA A 116 -2.56 -8.83 4.05
C ALA A 116 -3.19 -8.37 2.73
N THR A 117 -4.14 -9.16 2.25
CA THR A 117 -4.95 -8.87 1.06
C THR A 117 -6.43 -8.79 1.44
N ALA A 118 -7.23 -8.09 0.66
CA ALA A 118 -8.67 -8.01 0.86
C ALA A 118 -9.41 -8.85 -0.17
N THR A 119 -10.46 -9.54 0.26
CA THR A 119 -11.36 -10.27 -0.63
C THR A 119 -12.29 -9.32 -1.37
N ARG A 120 -12.97 -9.85 -2.40
CA ARG A 120 -13.99 -9.09 -3.14
C ARG A 120 -15.14 -8.63 -2.23
N GLU A 121 -15.56 -9.48 -1.31
CA GLU A 121 -16.63 -9.20 -0.34
C GLU A 121 -16.22 -8.07 0.61
N GLN A 122 -14.97 -8.09 1.11
CA GLN A 122 -14.46 -7.04 1.98
C GLN A 122 -14.38 -5.70 1.26
N LEU A 123 -13.86 -5.67 0.03
CA LEU A 123 -13.82 -4.44 -0.77
C LEU A 123 -15.23 -3.95 -1.14
N THR A 124 -16.18 -4.85 -1.41
CA THR A 124 -17.59 -4.49 -1.68
C THR A 124 -18.21 -3.82 -0.45
N ALA A 125 -17.94 -4.32 0.74
CA ALA A 125 -18.42 -3.71 1.98
C ALA A 125 -17.84 -2.29 2.17
N TRP A 126 -16.54 -2.09 1.91
CA TRP A 126 -15.91 -0.76 1.95
C TRP A 126 -16.52 0.21 0.93
N VAL A 127 -16.76 -0.23 -0.30
CA VAL A 127 -17.41 0.61 -1.34
C VAL A 127 -18.83 0.98 -0.92
N SER A 128 -19.59 0.04 -0.36
CA SER A 128 -20.95 0.29 0.13
C SER A 128 -20.95 1.33 1.27
N TYR A 129 -20.09 1.13 2.26
CA TYR A 129 -19.91 2.07 3.37
C TYR A 129 -19.53 3.48 2.88
N ALA A 130 -18.57 3.58 1.96
CA ALA A 130 -18.15 4.86 1.41
C ALA A 130 -19.31 5.59 0.69
N LYS A 131 -20.16 4.85 -0.04
CA LYS A 131 -21.38 5.40 -0.65
C LYS A 131 -22.37 5.92 0.38
N GLU A 132 -22.61 5.16 1.45
CA GLU A 132 -23.55 5.54 2.52
C GLU A 132 -23.09 6.77 3.29
N CYS A 133 -21.78 6.90 3.52
CA CYS A 133 -21.19 8.04 4.22
C CYS A 133 -20.97 9.27 3.34
N GLY A 134 -20.89 9.09 2.03
CA GLY A 134 -20.36 10.09 1.09
C GLY A 134 -18.83 10.25 1.19
N ALA A 135 -18.13 9.20 1.66
CA ALA A 135 -16.68 9.19 1.83
C ALA A 135 -15.95 8.86 0.53
N LEU A 136 -14.67 9.22 0.47
CA LEU A 136 -13.77 8.85 -0.62
C LEU A 136 -12.72 7.83 -0.15
N ILE A 137 -12.56 6.75 -0.89
CA ILE A 137 -11.51 5.75 -0.68
C ILE A 137 -10.26 6.14 -1.46
N LEU A 138 -9.13 6.26 -0.77
CA LEU A 138 -7.78 6.35 -1.32
C LEU A 138 -7.16 4.96 -1.28
N PHE A 139 -7.25 4.24 -2.40
CA PHE A 139 -6.83 2.85 -2.52
C PHE A 139 -5.39 2.75 -3.04
N ASP A 140 -4.46 2.36 -2.17
CA ASP A 140 -3.06 2.13 -2.56
C ASP A 140 -2.87 0.68 -3.02
N ALA A 141 -2.63 0.52 -4.31
CA ALA A 141 -2.43 -0.75 -5.00
C ALA A 141 -0.97 -0.95 -5.46
N ALA A 142 0.00 -0.36 -4.75
CA ALA A 142 1.41 -0.39 -5.15
C ALA A 142 2.02 -1.81 -5.23
N TYR A 143 1.41 -2.79 -4.57
CA TYR A 143 1.90 -4.17 -4.51
C TYR A 143 1.06 -5.19 -5.28
N VAL A 144 0.06 -4.78 -6.03
CA VAL A 144 -0.83 -5.71 -6.77
C VAL A 144 -0.09 -6.57 -7.79
N GLY A 145 1.06 -6.14 -8.30
CA GLY A 145 1.90 -6.95 -9.19
C GLY A 145 2.43 -8.25 -8.55
N PHE A 146 2.35 -8.39 -7.23
CA PHE A 146 2.73 -9.59 -6.48
C PHE A 146 1.57 -10.55 -6.24
N VAL A 147 0.33 -10.15 -6.48
CA VAL A 147 -0.84 -11.02 -6.27
C VAL A 147 -0.80 -12.18 -7.26
N ARG A 148 -0.90 -13.41 -6.72
CA ARG A 148 -0.92 -14.66 -7.48
C ARG A 148 -2.24 -15.41 -7.34
N ASP A 149 -3.01 -15.11 -6.30
CA ASP A 149 -4.34 -15.65 -6.11
C ASP A 149 -5.32 -14.93 -7.05
N GLU A 150 -5.83 -15.64 -8.04
CA GLU A 150 -6.75 -15.12 -9.06
C GLU A 150 -8.13 -14.76 -8.49
N SER A 151 -8.48 -15.24 -7.31
CA SER A 151 -9.74 -14.90 -6.63
C SER A 151 -9.72 -13.49 -6.03
N LEU A 152 -8.52 -12.92 -5.81
CA LEU A 152 -8.36 -11.60 -5.21
C LEU A 152 -8.47 -10.48 -6.25
N PRO A 153 -9.22 -9.41 -5.95
CA PRO A 153 -9.20 -8.21 -6.78
C PRO A 153 -7.81 -7.59 -6.86
N GLN A 154 -7.40 -7.17 -8.03
CA GLN A 154 -6.15 -6.43 -8.24
C GLN A 154 -6.39 -4.93 -8.46
N SER A 155 -7.65 -4.50 -8.44
CA SER A 155 -8.06 -3.12 -8.51
C SER A 155 -9.36 -2.93 -7.72
N ILE A 156 -9.49 -1.79 -7.03
CA ILE A 156 -10.76 -1.41 -6.41
C ILE A 156 -11.86 -1.26 -7.48
N PHE A 157 -11.49 -0.91 -8.72
CA PHE A 157 -12.43 -0.72 -9.83
C PHE A 157 -12.98 -2.03 -10.42
N GLU A 158 -12.56 -3.20 -9.92
CA GLU A 158 -13.23 -4.48 -10.16
C GLU A 158 -14.49 -4.66 -9.29
N ILE A 159 -14.70 -3.75 -8.34
CA ILE A 159 -15.88 -3.72 -7.45
C ILE A 159 -16.92 -2.76 -8.01
N ASP A 160 -18.15 -3.25 -8.13
CA ASP A 160 -19.26 -2.46 -8.64
C ASP A 160 -19.50 -1.19 -7.81
N GLY A 161 -19.54 -0.06 -8.50
CA GLY A 161 -19.76 1.24 -7.89
C GLY A 161 -18.53 1.88 -7.26
N ALA A 162 -17.37 1.26 -7.30
CA ALA A 162 -16.12 1.87 -6.78
C ALA A 162 -15.74 3.15 -7.53
N LYS A 163 -16.09 3.29 -8.80
CA LYS A 163 -15.83 4.52 -9.59
C LYS A 163 -16.52 5.76 -9.04
N ASP A 164 -17.54 5.58 -8.22
CA ASP A 164 -18.31 6.67 -7.62
C ASP A 164 -17.69 7.16 -6.31
N VAL A 165 -16.78 6.37 -5.69
CA VAL A 165 -16.27 6.61 -4.33
C VAL A 165 -14.78 6.35 -4.14
N ALA A 166 -14.03 6.03 -5.19
CA ALA A 166 -12.61 5.67 -5.02
C ALA A 166 -11.68 6.31 -6.04
N VAL A 167 -10.44 6.53 -5.61
CA VAL A 167 -9.26 6.72 -6.45
C VAL A 167 -8.27 5.60 -6.17
N GLU A 168 -7.39 5.30 -7.14
CA GLU A 168 -6.40 4.23 -7.00
C GLU A 168 -5.00 4.74 -7.31
N PHE A 169 -4.04 4.44 -6.42
CA PHE A 169 -2.62 4.74 -6.61
C PHE A 169 -1.89 3.47 -7.01
N ARG A 170 -1.04 3.56 -8.02
CA ARG A 170 -0.20 2.48 -8.51
C ARG A 170 1.26 2.92 -8.70
N SER A 171 2.19 1.96 -8.66
CA SER A 171 3.60 2.26 -8.75
C SER A 171 4.35 1.22 -9.60
N PHE A 172 5.23 1.69 -10.46
CA PHE A 172 6.23 0.83 -11.14
C PHE A 172 7.47 0.56 -10.27
N SER A 173 7.56 1.19 -9.07
CA SER A 173 8.73 1.07 -8.19
C SER A 173 9.02 -0.37 -7.79
N LYS A 174 7.98 -1.19 -7.58
CA LYS A 174 8.13 -2.53 -7.01
C LYS A 174 8.11 -3.62 -8.08
N ASN A 175 7.08 -3.64 -8.91
CA ASN A 175 6.92 -4.63 -9.96
C ASN A 175 7.83 -4.40 -11.18
N GLY A 176 8.17 -3.14 -11.49
CA GLY A 176 9.03 -2.76 -12.61
C GLY A 176 10.47 -2.41 -12.23
N GLY A 177 10.82 -2.47 -10.94
CA GLY A 177 12.17 -2.08 -10.48
C GLY A 177 12.46 -0.57 -10.56
N PHE A 178 11.44 0.28 -10.67
CA PHE A 178 11.59 1.72 -10.90
C PHE A 178 11.74 2.54 -9.61
N THR A 179 12.23 1.95 -8.52
CA THR A 179 12.41 2.66 -7.25
C THR A 179 13.27 3.92 -7.40
N GLY A 180 14.38 3.84 -8.14
CA GLY A 180 15.27 4.97 -8.45
C GLY A 180 14.91 5.72 -9.74
N THR A 181 14.15 5.10 -10.65
CA THR A 181 13.77 5.67 -11.94
C THR A 181 12.60 6.66 -11.83
N ARG A 182 11.72 6.44 -10.86
CA ARG A 182 10.57 7.28 -10.48
C ARG A 182 9.46 7.31 -11.53
N CYS A 183 8.53 6.34 -11.45
CA CYS A 183 7.29 6.35 -12.22
C CYS A 183 6.17 5.65 -11.45
N ALA A 184 5.01 6.28 -11.44
CA ALA A 184 3.79 5.80 -10.82
C ALA A 184 2.58 6.42 -11.54
N TYR A 185 1.38 6.13 -11.08
CA TYR A 185 0.18 6.80 -11.58
C TYR A 185 -0.97 6.73 -10.58
N THR A 186 -1.85 7.72 -10.70
CA THR A 186 -3.12 7.80 -10.00
C THR A 186 -4.26 7.65 -11.00
N VAL A 187 -5.29 6.88 -10.64
CA VAL A 187 -6.53 6.77 -11.42
C VAL A 187 -7.64 7.50 -10.69
N VAL A 188 -8.19 8.50 -11.36
CA VAL A 188 -9.32 9.32 -10.84
C VAL A 188 -10.46 9.27 -11.85
N PRO A 189 -11.55 8.55 -11.54
CA PRO A 189 -12.69 8.46 -12.44
C PRO A 189 -13.31 9.83 -12.74
N LYS A 190 -13.68 10.07 -14.01
CA LYS A 190 -14.28 11.33 -14.45
C LYS A 190 -15.61 11.65 -13.78
N GLY A 191 -16.38 10.60 -13.48
CA GLY A 191 -17.67 10.74 -12.81
C GLY A 191 -17.58 10.97 -11.30
N LEU A 192 -16.39 10.82 -10.72
CA LEU A 192 -16.18 10.91 -9.28
C LEU A 192 -16.41 12.33 -8.78
N LYS A 193 -17.28 12.46 -7.78
CA LYS A 193 -17.65 13.74 -7.16
C LYS A 193 -17.40 13.70 -5.66
N ALA A 194 -17.15 14.86 -5.09
CA ALA A 194 -17.13 15.10 -3.65
C ALA A 194 -18.01 16.32 -3.34
N VAL A 195 -18.48 16.41 -2.11
CA VAL A 195 -19.37 17.49 -1.65
C VAL A 195 -18.62 18.35 -0.65
N ASP A 196 -18.70 19.66 -0.81
CA ASP A 196 -18.12 20.62 0.14
C ASP A 196 -19.03 20.84 1.37
N ALA A 197 -18.52 21.54 2.36
CA ALA A 197 -19.28 21.85 3.60
C ALA A 197 -20.59 22.67 3.34
N ALA A 198 -20.73 23.31 2.19
CA ALA A 198 -21.94 24.01 1.80
C ALA A 198 -22.94 23.13 1.02
N GLY A 199 -22.58 21.88 0.75
CA GLY A 199 -23.41 20.94 0.00
C GLY A 199 -23.25 21.02 -1.53
N ASN A 200 -22.23 21.74 -2.05
CA ASN A 200 -21.99 21.80 -3.47
C ASN A 200 -21.15 20.61 -3.96
N GLU A 201 -21.56 20.05 -5.09
CA GLU A 201 -20.78 18.96 -5.74
C GLU A 201 -19.59 19.51 -6.54
N HIS A 202 -18.45 18.87 -6.41
CA HIS A 202 -17.22 19.16 -7.14
C HIS A 202 -16.69 17.90 -7.82
N SER A 203 -16.18 18.05 -9.05
CA SER A 203 -15.50 16.98 -9.74
C SER A 203 -14.12 16.73 -9.13
N VAL A 204 -13.93 15.60 -8.48
CA VAL A 204 -12.62 15.17 -7.92
C VAL A 204 -11.56 15.07 -9.03
N HIS A 205 -11.95 14.55 -10.20
CA HIS A 205 -11.07 14.49 -11.37
C HIS A 205 -10.59 15.90 -11.81
N ALA A 206 -11.47 16.87 -11.88
CA ALA A 206 -11.10 18.23 -12.28
C ALA A 206 -10.20 18.91 -11.23
N LEU A 207 -10.47 18.72 -9.94
CA LEU A 207 -9.65 19.23 -8.84
C LEU A 207 -8.26 18.61 -8.86
N TRP A 208 -8.17 17.28 -8.99
CA TRP A 208 -6.88 16.60 -9.08
C TRP A 208 -6.10 17.02 -10.32
N ASN A 209 -6.76 17.08 -11.48
CA ASN A 209 -6.12 17.55 -12.71
C ASN A 209 -5.54 18.95 -12.54
N ARG A 210 -6.29 19.87 -11.94
CA ARG A 210 -5.82 21.25 -11.68
C ARG A 210 -4.62 21.25 -10.75
N ARG A 211 -4.69 20.51 -9.62
CA ARG A 211 -3.59 20.39 -8.66
C ARG A 211 -2.36 19.79 -9.32
N HIS A 212 -2.54 18.64 -9.99
CA HIS A 212 -1.45 17.89 -10.64
C HIS A 212 -0.72 18.76 -11.66
N CYS A 213 -1.43 19.33 -12.61
CA CYS A 213 -0.85 20.16 -13.67
C CYS A 213 -0.29 21.51 -13.19
N THR A 214 -0.68 21.99 -12.00
CA THR A 214 -0.13 23.22 -11.43
C THR A 214 1.19 23.01 -10.72
N LYS A 215 1.37 21.88 -10.05
CA LYS A 215 2.54 21.60 -9.19
C LYS A 215 3.51 20.58 -9.76
N PHE A 216 3.21 19.99 -10.92
CA PHE A 216 4.02 18.93 -11.52
C PHE A 216 4.05 19.03 -13.06
N ASN A 217 5.25 19.05 -13.63
CA ASN A 217 5.44 19.15 -15.09
C ASN A 217 5.44 17.78 -15.80
N GLY A 218 5.27 16.70 -15.08
CA GLY A 218 5.26 15.33 -15.63
C GLY A 218 6.58 14.59 -15.48
N VAL A 219 6.50 13.27 -15.56
CA VAL A 219 7.65 12.38 -15.59
C VAL A 219 8.39 12.53 -16.91
N SER A 220 9.71 12.37 -16.91
CA SER A 220 10.52 12.50 -18.12
C SER A 220 10.09 11.50 -19.21
N TYR A 221 10.17 11.92 -20.46
CA TYR A 221 9.77 11.11 -21.62
C TYR A 221 10.46 9.72 -21.66
N PRO A 222 11.79 9.60 -21.46
CA PRO A 222 12.46 8.30 -21.47
C PRO A 222 11.93 7.35 -20.39
N VAL A 223 11.62 7.85 -19.20
CA VAL A 223 11.06 7.06 -18.10
C VAL A 223 9.66 6.55 -18.44
N GLN A 224 8.82 7.40 -19.06
CA GLN A 224 7.50 6.96 -19.51
C GLN A 224 7.58 5.93 -20.64
N LYS A 225 8.56 6.03 -21.55
CA LYS A 225 8.81 5.00 -22.56
C LYS A 225 9.31 3.69 -21.95
N ALA A 226 10.15 3.75 -20.94
CA ALA A 226 10.56 2.56 -20.19
C ALA A 226 9.37 1.91 -19.48
N ALA A 227 8.49 2.69 -18.87
CA ALA A 227 7.27 2.19 -18.23
C ALA A 227 6.30 1.55 -19.24
N GLU A 228 6.12 2.17 -20.44
CA GLU A 228 5.32 1.57 -21.52
C GLU A 228 5.87 0.19 -21.94
N ALA A 229 7.20 0.06 -22.03
CA ALA A 229 7.85 -1.19 -22.43
C ALA A 229 7.52 -2.38 -21.50
N LEU A 230 7.20 -2.12 -20.23
CA LEU A 230 6.76 -3.17 -19.27
C LEU A 230 5.45 -3.84 -19.70
N TYR A 231 4.65 -3.20 -20.55
CA TYR A 231 3.39 -3.75 -21.06
C TYR A 231 3.54 -4.55 -22.37
N SER A 232 4.73 -4.58 -22.97
CA SER A 232 5.03 -5.50 -24.07
C SER A 232 5.06 -6.95 -23.58
N ASP A 233 4.97 -7.94 -24.47
CA ASP A 233 5.03 -9.35 -24.09
C ASP A 233 6.35 -9.68 -23.37
N ALA A 234 7.48 -9.17 -23.87
CA ALA A 234 8.78 -9.31 -23.20
C ALA A 234 8.79 -8.62 -21.83
N GLY A 235 8.31 -7.38 -21.76
CA GLY A 235 8.24 -6.63 -20.50
C GLY A 235 7.37 -7.32 -19.44
N LYS A 236 6.21 -7.85 -19.82
CA LYS A 236 5.35 -8.63 -18.91
C LYS A 236 6.05 -9.88 -18.39
N ALA A 237 6.81 -10.57 -19.25
CA ALA A 237 7.58 -11.74 -18.86
C ALA A 237 8.68 -11.38 -17.84
N GLU A 238 9.39 -10.27 -18.08
CA GLU A 238 10.43 -9.77 -17.17
C GLU A 238 9.85 -9.29 -15.82
N VAL A 239 8.74 -8.55 -15.84
CA VAL A 239 8.01 -8.13 -14.64
C VAL A 239 7.58 -9.34 -13.82
N LYS A 240 7.03 -10.37 -14.50
CA LYS A 240 6.64 -11.61 -13.83
C LYS A 240 7.85 -12.31 -13.21
N ALA A 241 8.93 -12.46 -13.94
CA ALA A 241 10.16 -13.10 -13.45
C ALA A 241 10.73 -12.36 -12.23
N LEU A 242 10.75 -11.02 -12.26
CA LEU A 242 11.22 -10.19 -11.14
C LEU A 242 10.33 -10.36 -9.90
N THR A 243 9.02 -10.30 -10.07
CA THR A 243 8.08 -10.44 -8.94
C THR A 243 8.05 -11.87 -8.40
N ASP A 244 8.19 -12.89 -9.25
CA ASP A 244 8.31 -14.29 -8.82
C ASP A 244 9.62 -14.50 -8.02
N PHE A 245 10.74 -13.91 -8.44
CA PHE A 245 12.00 -13.95 -7.71
C PHE A 245 11.84 -13.41 -6.27
N TYR A 246 11.15 -12.28 -6.09
CA TYR A 246 10.91 -11.73 -4.76
C TYR A 246 9.90 -12.55 -3.95
N LEU A 247 8.88 -13.13 -4.58
CA LEU A 247 7.96 -14.03 -3.88
C LEU A 247 8.64 -15.34 -3.42
N GLU A 248 9.60 -15.83 -4.20
CA GLU A 248 10.44 -16.96 -3.75
C GLU A 248 11.32 -16.58 -2.56
N ASN A 249 11.90 -15.38 -2.56
CA ASN A 249 12.60 -14.84 -1.39
C ASN A 249 11.66 -14.76 -0.17
N ALA A 250 10.45 -14.27 -0.36
CA ALA A 250 9.44 -14.19 0.69
C ALA A 250 9.11 -15.56 1.28
N LYS A 251 8.99 -16.60 0.44
CA LYS A 251 8.79 -17.97 0.91
C LYS A 251 9.96 -18.51 1.75
N ILE A 252 11.21 -18.17 1.37
CA ILE A 252 12.40 -18.55 2.15
C ILE A 252 12.33 -17.91 3.52
N VAL A 253 12.06 -16.59 3.59
CA VAL A 253 11.93 -15.87 4.85
C VAL A 253 10.81 -16.49 5.70
N ARG A 254 9.62 -16.63 5.14
CA ARG A 254 8.46 -17.18 5.85
C ARG A 254 8.73 -18.57 6.42
N SER A 255 9.26 -19.50 5.59
CA SER A 255 9.57 -20.86 6.03
C SER A 255 10.61 -20.89 7.15
N ALA A 256 11.62 -20.02 7.10
CA ALA A 256 12.63 -19.92 8.16
C ALA A 256 12.04 -19.41 9.47
N ILE A 257 11.17 -18.39 9.42
CA ILE A 257 10.50 -17.83 10.59
C ILE A 257 9.50 -18.80 11.21
N GLU A 258 8.70 -19.51 10.39
CA GLU A 258 7.77 -20.55 10.85
C GLU A 258 8.52 -21.71 11.51
N ALA A 259 9.70 -22.09 10.99
CA ALA A 259 10.56 -23.13 11.59
C ALA A 259 11.14 -22.71 12.95
N LEU A 260 11.21 -21.43 13.25
CA LEU A 260 11.57 -20.88 14.57
C LEU A 260 10.39 -20.80 15.53
N GLY A 261 9.17 -21.18 15.09
CA GLY A 261 7.96 -21.15 15.90
C GLY A 261 7.33 -19.76 16.02
N LEU A 262 7.77 -18.76 15.24
CA LEU A 262 7.22 -17.41 15.27
C LEU A 262 6.02 -17.32 14.30
N PRO A 263 4.84 -16.89 14.80
CA PRO A 263 3.67 -16.66 13.93
C PRO A 263 3.94 -15.54 12.93
N CYS A 264 3.58 -15.76 11.67
CA CYS A 264 3.74 -14.72 10.65
C CYS A 264 2.69 -14.81 9.55
N ILE A 265 2.47 -13.68 8.86
CA ILE A 265 1.62 -13.57 7.66
C ILE A 265 2.36 -12.86 6.53
N GLY A 266 1.74 -12.84 5.35
CA GLY A 266 2.31 -12.25 4.15
C GLY A 266 3.24 -13.20 3.39
N GLY A 267 3.88 -12.71 2.35
CA GLY A 267 4.81 -13.48 1.53
C GLY A 267 4.19 -14.29 0.40
N ASP A 268 2.86 -14.48 0.37
CA ASP A 268 2.17 -15.24 -0.70
C ASP A 268 1.76 -14.32 -1.87
N ASN A 269 1.20 -13.17 -1.56
CA ASN A 269 0.73 -12.16 -2.52
C ASN A 269 1.39 -10.79 -2.30
N SER A 270 2.51 -10.77 -1.57
CA SER A 270 3.20 -9.56 -1.14
C SER A 270 4.67 -9.86 -0.86
N PRO A 271 5.57 -8.90 -1.04
CA PRO A 271 6.99 -9.07 -0.72
C PRO A 271 7.30 -8.85 0.77
N TYR A 272 6.30 -8.70 1.62
CA TYR A 272 6.45 -8.45 3.05
C TYR A 272 6.03 -9.65 3.87
N ILE A 273 6.80 -9.92 4.92
CA ILE A 273 6.50 -10.88 5.96
C ILE A 273 6.36 -10.11 7.27
N TRP A 274 5.19 -10.21 7.89
CA TRP A 274 4.82 -9.60 9.14
C TRP A 274 4.86 -10.66 10.23
N ILE A 275 5.73 -10.48 11.22
CA ILE A 275 6.12 -11.50 12.18
C ILE A 275 5.70 -11.03 13.57
N ASN A 276 4.89 -11.83 14.27
CA ASN A 276 4.59 -11.60 15.67
C ASN A 276 5.77 -12.11 16.52
N VAL A 277 6.37 -11.22 17.31
CA VAL A 277 7.53 -11.51 18.15
C VAL A 277 7.19 -11.51 19.64
N GLU A 278 5.93 -11.21 20.00
CA GLU A 278 5.35 -11.25 21.36
C GLU A 278 6.14 -10.46 22.42
N ARG A 279 6.94 -9.50 21.99
CA ARG A 279 7.76 -8.61 22.83
C ARG A 279 8.00 -7.29 22.12
N SER A 280 8.62 -6.31 22.77
CA SER A 280 8.94 -5.01 22.18
C SER A 280 9.56 -5.15 20.80
N SER A 281 8.93 -4.50 19.82
CA SER A 281 9.38 -4.51 18.42
C SER A 281 10.77 -3.88 18.27
N TRP A 282 11.09 -2.86 19.07
CA TRP A 282 12.41 -2.24 19.10
C TRP A 282 13.47 -3.12 19.72
N ASP A 283 13.19 -3.79 20.86
CA ASP A 283 14.14 -4.70 21.50
C ASP A 283 14.46 -5.91 20.59
N PHE A 284 13.46 -6.39 19.86
CA PHE A 284 13.70 -7.45 18.88
C PHE A 284 14.52 -6.98 17.69
N PHE A 285 14.24 -5.75 17.20
CA PHE A 285 15.05 -5.12 16.16
C PHE A 285 16.51 -5.00 16.61
N ASP A 286 16.78 -4.50 17.83
CA ASP A 286 18.13 -4.37 18.38
C ASP A 286 18.82 -5.73 18.53
N THR A 287 18.10 -6.77 18.92
CA THR A 287 18.61 -8.14 18.96
C THR A 287 19.06 -8.59 17.55
N LEU A 288 18.21 -8.45 16.53
CA LEU A 288 18.57 -8.86 15.17
C LEU A 288 19.71 -8.04 14.58
N LEU A 289 19.75 -6.75 14.87
CA LEU A 289 20.82 -5.87 14.42
C LEU A 289 22.18 -6.24 15.04
N ASN A 290 22.22 -6.38 16.37
CA ASN A 290 23.48 -6.54 17.10
C ASN A 290 24.00 -8.00 17.07
N GLU A 291 23.13 -8.99 17.08
CA GLU A 291 23.51 -10.39 17.19
C GLU A 291 23.52 -11.12 15.84
N ALA A 292 22.60 -10.78 14.94
CA ALA A 292 22.53 -11.38 13.61
C ALA A 292 23.11 -10.49 12.50
N GLY A 293 23.31 -9.18 12.74
CA GLY A 293 23.68 -8.21 11.71
C GLY A 293 22.59 -8.06 10.63
N VAL A 294 21.33 -8.23 11.01
CA VAL A 294 20.18 -8.15 10.11
C VAL A 294 19.30 -6.98 10.47
N VAL A 295 19.02 -6.13 9.48
CA VAL A 295 18.10 -4.98 9.61
C VAL A 295 16.68 -5.40 9.20
N CYS A 296 15.75 -5.26 10.11
CA CYS A 296 14.31 -5.37 9.87
C CYS A 296 13.62 -4.01 10.09
N THR A 297 12.30 -3.96 10.09
CA THR A 297 11.57 -2.75 10.49
C THR A 297 10.72 -3.06 11.72
N PRO A 298 10.91 -2.33 12.84
CA PRO A 298 10.08 -2.48 14.03
C PRO A 298 8.62 -2.17 13.72
N GLY A 299 7.71 -2.98 14.23
CA GLY A 299 6.29 -2.83 13.96
C GLY A 299 5.70 -1.55 14.54
N ALA A 300 6.18 -1.10 15.70
CA ALA A 300 5.79 0.18 16.29
C ALA A 300 5.96 1.38 15.34
N GLY A 301 6.87 1.29 14.36
CA GLY A 301 7.04 2.31 13.33
C GLY A 301 5.89 2.41 12.32
N PHE A 302 4.91 1.51 12.39
CA PHE A 302 3.73 1.49 11.52
C PHE A 302 2.42 1.81 12.26
N GLY A 303 2.48 2.06 13.55
CA GLY A 303 1.33 2.36 14.40
C GLY A 303 1.31 1.51 15.66
N THR A 304 0.36 1.81 16.56
CA THR A 304 0.23 1.18 17.89
C THR A 304 -0.04 -0.33 17.79
N CYS A 305 -0.89 -0.75 16.85
CA CYS A 305 -1.16 -2.17 16.60
C CYS A 305 0.02 -2.91 15.94
N GLY A 306 1.06 -2.17 15.55
CA GLY A 306 2.32 -2.75 15.07
C GLY A 306 3.26 -3.18 16.19
N GLU A 307 3.05 -2.73 17.44
CA GLU A 307 3.86 -3.18 18.58
C GLU A 307 3.74 -4.70 18.76
N GLY A 308 4.82 -5.32 19.19
CA GLY A 308 4.92 -6.79 19.25
C GLY A 308 5.20 -7.47 17.92
N HIS A 309 5.46 -6.71 16.86
CA HIS A 309 5.72 -7.23 15.51
C HIS A 309 6.98 -6.63 14.88
N ILE A 310 7.52 -7.33 13.87
CA ILE A 310 8.51 -6.79 12.94
C ILE A 310 8.10 -7.10 11.49
N ARG A 311 8.60 -6.27 10.57
CA ARG A 311 8.47 -6.53 9.12
C ARG A 311 9.81 -6.91 8.52
N ILE A 312 9.86 -8.05 7.81
CA ILE A 312 10.95 -8.40 6.91
C ILE A 312 10.51 -8.21 5.46
N SER A 313 11.41 -7.65 4.63
CA SER A 313 11.17 -7.42 3.20
C SER A 313 11.96 -8.42 2.35
N ALA A 314 11.34 -8.95 1.31
CA ALA A 314 11.95 -9.86 0.34
C ALA A 314 12.80 -9.16 -0.75
N PHE A 315 12.88 -7.84 -0.73
CA PHE A 315 13.60 -7.05 -1.75
C PHE A 315 15.13 -7.09 -1.53
N ASN A 316 15.75 -8.21 -1.83
CA ASN A 316 17.20 -8.40 -1.77
C ASN A 316 17.64 -9.51 -2.73
N SER A 317 18.96 -9.74 -2.86
CA SER A 317 19.46 -10.92 -3.57
C SER A 317 19.09 -12.21 -2.81
N ARG A 318 19.04 -13.33 -3.51
CA ARG A 318 18.74 -14.63 -2.92
C ARG A 318 19.76 -15.02 -1.86
N GLU A 319 21.03 -14.78 -2.17
CA GLU A 319 22.15 -15.09 -1.30
C GLU A 319 22.05 -14.34 0.03
N ASN A 320 21.77 -13.04 -0.02
CA ASN A 320 21.61 -12.24 1.18
C ASN A 320 20.39 -12.66 2.01
N VAL A 321 19.30 -13.06 1.36
CA VAL A 321 18.10 -13.54 2.07
C VAL A 321 18.39 -14.83 2.80
N VAL A 322 19.03 -15.81 2.14
CA VAL A 322 19.41 -17.07 2.76
C VAL A 322 20.36 -16.85 3.92
N GLU A 323 21.41 -16.06 3.71
CA GLU A 323 22.40 -15.74 4.76
C GLU A 323 21.74 -15.03 5.96
N ALA A 324 20.82 -14.09 5.73
CA ALA A 324 20.10 -13.41 6.80
C ALA A 324 19.28 -14.39 7.64
N MET A 325 18.59 -15.35 7.01
CA MET A 325 17.79 -16.34 7.73
C MET A 325 18.66 -17.30 8.57
N GLU A 326 19.81 -17.72 8.06
CA GLU A 326 20.75 -18.55 8.83
C GLU A 326 21.33 -17.79 10.04
N ARG A 327 21.66 -16.50 9.88
CA ARG A 327 22.12 -15.66 10.99
C ARG A 327 21.06 -15.44 12.06
N ILE A 328 19.80 -15.17 11.64
CA ILE A 328 18.67 -15.03 12.58
C ILE A 328 18.47 -16.33 13.36
N LYS A 329 18.47 -17.47 12.66
CA LYS A 329 18.33 -18.78 13.29
C LYS A 329 19.39 -19.03 14.34
N THR A 330 20.65 -18.73 14.04
CA THR A 330 21.78 -18.91 14.96
C THR A 330 21.60 -18.01 16.19
N ALA A 331 21.37 -16.71 16.00
CA ALA A 331 21.23 -15.73 17.07
C ALA A 331 20.07 -16.09 18.03
N LEU A 332 18.92 -16.47 17.49
CA LEU A 332 17.75 -16.81 18.31
C LEU A 332 17.86 -18.18 19.00
N SER A 333 18.63 -19.12 18.44
CA SER A 333 18.84 -20.45 19.04
C SER A 333 19.87 -20.40 20.18
N GLU A 334 20.96 -19.66 20.02
CA GLU A 334 22.06 -19.58 21.00
C GLU A 334 21.67 -18.84 22.28
N ASN A 335 20.79 -17.85 22.16
CA ASN A 335 20.43 -16.99 23.32
C ASN A 335 19.23 -17.48 24.14
N GLY A 336 18.68 -18.67 23.85
CA GLY A 336 17.46 -19.15 24.50
C GLY A 336 16.26 -18.20 24.35
N SER A 337 16.36 -17.28 23.41
CA SER A 337 15.43 -16.16 23.17
C SER A 337 14.02 -16.59 22.73
N LEU A 338 13.85 -17.86 22.38
CA LEU A 338 12.56 -18.50 22.09
C LEU A 338 11.97 -19.22 23.31
N ALA A 339 12.68 -19.26 24.47
CA ALA A 339 12.28 -19.97 25.69
C ALA A 339 11.65 -19.05 26.76
N GLY A 340 10.81 -18.13 26.34
CA GLY A 340 10.16 -17.18 27.26
C GLY A 340 8.76 -16.78 26.79
N ALA A 341 7.87 -17.76 26.67
CA ALA A 341 6.44 -17.54 26.65
C ALA A 341 5.75 -18.47 27.64
#